data_6d287c8e7cb9ca81a6718bcfafeb88b4
#
_entry.id   6d287c8e7cb9ca81a6718bcfafeb88b4
#
_cell.length_a   1.000
_cell.length_b   1.000
_cell.length_c   1.000
_cell.angle_alpha   90.00
_cell.angle_beta   90.00
_cell.angle_gamma   90.00
#
_symmetry.space_group_name_H-M   'P 1'
#
loop_
_entity.id
_entity.type
_entity.pdbx_description
1 polymer ?
#
loop_
_entity_poly.entity_id
_entity_poly.type
_entity_poly.pdbx_seq_one_letter_code
_entity_poly.pdbx_strand_id
1 'polypeptide(L)'
;SNLESAIDSDGATPDWIELHNTGATPVSLFNWSLSDDAAKPGMWVFPDVTLPANGFLTVFASDKDRGQHLNWDTVINWGDVGAYWASPNAPDSAWRDFLFDDTSWSRGNSPFGKGYSHTATAISSDTIAARYTFSLTQLEIDDLRQVRLDIDYDDGFVAYLNGTEVVRDHVGVQGHNPTWSESATDNHDAVLQWNGAPPNFRVDSFASLLRVG
;
A
#
# COMPACT_ATOMS: atom_id res chain seq x y z
N SER A 1 33.02 -5.04 -1.82
CA SER A 1 32.43 -4.47 -0.61
C SER A 1 32.83 -3.01 -0.49
N ASN A 2 31.88 -2.17 -0.11
CA ASN A 2 32.08 -0.76 0.10
C ASN A 2 32.57 -0.51 1.54
N LEU A 3 33.82 -0.08 1.69
CA LEU A 3 34.41 0.18 3.01
C LEU A 3 34.32 1.65 3.45
N GLU A 4 33.74 2.56 2.66
CA GLU A 4 33.59 4.01 2.97
C GLU A 4 33.64 4.89 1.71
N SER A 5 33.70 4.27 0.51
CA SER A 5 33.89 5.04 -0.74
C SER A 5 32.59 5.64 -1.29
N ALA A 6 31.43 5.10 -0.92
CA ALA A 6 30.14 5.64 -1.29
C ALA A 6 29.18 5.52 -0.11
N ILE A 7 28.43 6.60 0.14
CA ILE A 7 27.50 6.73 1.27
C ILE A 7 26.12 6.91 0.70
N ASP A 8 25.16 6.14 1.18
CA ASP A 8 23.75 6.31 0.79
C ASP A 8 23.12 7.53 1.49
N SER A 9 21.88 7.83 1.14
CA SER A 9 21.15 8.99 1.68
C SER A 9 20.94 8.97 3.20
N ASP A 10 21.15 7.82 3.86
CA ASP A 10 21.04 7.67 5.33
C ASP A 10 22.38 7.71 6.03
N GLY A 11 23.46 7.90 5.30
CA GLY A 11 24.81 7.86 5.85
C GLY A 11 25.37 6.45 6.04
N ALA A 12 24.71 5.41 5.51
CA ALA A 12 25.23 4.05 5.52
C ALA A 12 26.15 3.79 4.31
N THR A 13 27.02 2.80 4.42
CA THR A 13 27.99 2.42 3.38
C THR A 13 27.69 1.02 2.81
N PRO A 14 26.50 0.78 2.21
CA PRO A 14 26.17 -0.50 1.59
C PRO A 14 27.03 -0.73 0.34
N ASP A 15 27.08 -1.96 -0.14
CA ASP A 15 27.62 -2.26 -1.46
C ASP A 15 26.82 -1.51 -2.54
N TRP A 16 27.43 -1.26 -3.68
CA TRP A 16 26.80 -0.53 -4.78
C TRP A 16 27.16 -1.11 -6.13
N ILE A 17 26.29 -0.83 -7.11
CA ILE A 17 26.44 -1.17 -8.53
C ILE A 17 26.42 0.13 -9.31
N GLU A 18 27.34 0.31 -10.26
CA GLU A 18 27.32 1.43 -11.19
C GLU A 18 26.94 0.95 -12.58
N LEU A 19 25.96 1.60 -13.16
CA LEU A 19 25.56 1.41 -14.55
C LEU A 19 26.11 2.57 -15.39
N HIS A 20 26.67 2.24 -16.55
CA HIS A 20 27.17 3.20 -17.50
C HIS A 20 26.47 3.04 -18.86
N ASN A 21 25.78 4.08 -19.31
CA ASN A 21 25.26 4.13 -20.68
C ASN A 21 26.39 4.51 -21.65
N THR A 22 26.98 3.55 -22.33
CA THR A 22 28.06 3.79 -23.31
C THR A 22 27.52 4.26 -24.66
N GLY A 23 26.19 4.37 -24.83
CA GLY A 23 25.54 4.82 -26.05
C GLY A 23 25.52 6.34 -26.19
N ALA A 24 25.29 6.82 -27.42
CA ALA A 24 25.17 8.24 -27.75
C ALA A 24 23.77 8.81 -27.52
N THR A 25 22.81 8.00 -27.07
CA THR A 25 21.41 8.39 -26.79
C THR A 25 21.03 8.01 -25.36
N PRO A 26 20.13 8.76 -24.73
CA PRO A 26 19.56 8.37 -23.44
C PRO A 26 18.87 7.01 -23.52
N VAL A 27 18.93 6.22 -22.45
CA VAL A 27 18.26 4.92 -22.30
C VAL A 27 17.31 4.97 -21.13
N SER A 28 16.03 4.66 -21.35
CA SER A 28 15.08 4.45 -20.26
C SER A 28 15.35 3.10 -19.62
N LEU A 29 15.50 3.08 -18.31
CA LEU A 29 15.61 1.85 -17.51
C LEU A 29 14.26 1.38 -16.99
N PHE A 30 13.19 1.99 -17.41
CA PHE A 30 11.84 1.61 -17.06
C PHE A 30 11.59 0.11 -17.33
N ASN A 31 11.10 -0.62 -16.30
CA ASN A 31 10.91 -2.06 -16.31
C ASN A 31 12.20 -2.92 -16.45
N TRP A 32 13.38 -2.32 -16.43
CA TRP A 32 14.60 -3.10 -16.25
C TRP A 32 14.72 -3.56 -14.81
N SER A 33 15.44 -4.63 -14.56
CA SER A 33 15.61 -5.16 -13.22
C SER A 33 17.03 -5.62 -12.95
N LEU A 34 17.38 -5.66 -11.67
CA LEU A 34 18.59 -6.27 -11.15
C LEU A 34 18.21 -7.47 -10.29
N SER A 35 19.03 -8.50 -10.34
CA SER A 35 18.90 -9.68 -9.49
C SER A 35 20.25 -10.38 -9.37
N ASP A 36 20.54 -10.92 -8.21
CA ASP A 36 21.63 -11.86 -7.95
C ASP A 36 21.15 -13.32 -7.99
N ASP A 37 19.85 -13.55 -8.21
CA ASP A 37 19.25 -14.86 -8.36
C ASP A 37 18.66 -15.04 -9.77
N ALA A 38 19.28 -15.88 -10.56
CA ALA A 38 18.85 -16.18 -11.93
C ALA A 38 17.41 -16.76 -11.99
N ALA A 39 16.92 -17.37 -10.91
CA ALA A 39 15.55 -17.89 -10.81
C ALA A 39 14.52 -16.77 -10.52
N LYS A 40 14.99 -15.58 -10.12
CA LYS A 40 14.16 -14.43 -9.78
C LYS A 40 14.66 -13.15 -10.48
N PRO A 41 14.62 -13.07 -11.81
CA PRO A 41 15.23 -11.96 -12.56
C PRO A 41 14.63 -10.58 -12.25
N GLY A 42 13.43 -10.51 -11.69
CA GLY A 42 12.74 -9.28 -11.32
C GLY A 42 12.83 -8.92 -9.84
N MET A 43 13.87 -9.32 -9.10
CA MET A 43 13.96 -9.05 -7.65
C MET A 43 13.92 -7.56 -7.31
N TRP A 44 14.60 -6.73 -8.09
CA TRP A 44 14.55 -5.29 -7.92
C TRP A 44 14.37 -4.63 -9.29
N VAL A 45 13.30 -3.85 -9.43
CA VAL A 45 12.93 -3.20 -10.69
C VAL A 45 13.32 -1.73 -10.63
N PHE A 46 13.94 -1.22 -11.71
CA PHE A 46 14.26 0.20 -11.80
C PHE A 46 13.01 1.05 -11.79
N PRO A 47 13.04 2.18 -11.06
CA PRO A 47 12.04 3.23 -11.23
C PRO A 47 12.04 3.78 -12.67
N ASP A 48 11.08 4.65 -13.00
CA ASP A 48 11.11 5.39 -14.25
C ASP A 48 12.27 6.39 -14.22
N VAL A 49 13.45 5.90 -14.59
CA VAL A 49 14.69 6.66 -14.66
C VAL A 49 15.29 6.54 -16.05
N THR A 50 15.70 7.67 -16.60
CA THR A 50 16.41 7.73 -17.87
C THR A 50 17.90 7.95 -17.60
N LEU A 51 18.73 7.05 -18.07
CA LEU A 51 20.18 7.16 -18.00
C LEU A 51 20.70 7.94 -19.22
N PRO A 52 21.24 9.17 -19.04
CA PRO A 52 21.69 10.00 -20.15
C PRO A 52 22.75 9.31 -21.01
N ALA A 53 22.95 9.79 -22.24
CA ALA A 53 24.05 9.38 -23.08
C ALA A 53 25.40 9.60 -22.33
N ASN A 54 26.26 8.61 -22.33
CA ASN A 54 27.52 8.58 -21.58
C ASN A 54 27.35 8.82 -20.06
N GLY A 55 26.12 8.71 -19.52
CA GLY A 55 25.81 8.93 -18.12
C GLY A 55 26.05 7.69 -17.25
N PHE A 56 26.14 7.94 -15.95
CA PHE A 56 26.31 6.91 -14.93
C PHE A 56 25.13 6.95 -13.96
N LEU A 57 24.80 5.80 -13.40
CA LEU A 57 23.80 5.66 -12.33
C LEU A 57 24.34 4.70 -11.28
N THR A 58 24.42 5.17 -10.05
CA THR A 58 24.78 4.33 -8.90
C THR A 58 23.53 3.80 -8.21
N VAL A 59 23.49 2.50 -7.99
CA VAL A 59 22.45 1.79 -7.25
C VAL A 59 23.07 1.16 -6.01
N PHE A 60 22.54 1.46 -4.85
CA PHE A 60 23.00 0.90 -3.58
C PHE A 60 22.29 -0.43 -3.29
N ALA A 61 23.07 -1.49 -3.09
CA ALA A 61 22.60 -2.79 -2.63
C ALA A 61 22.44 -2.77 -1.10
N SER A 62 21.47 -2.01 -0.61
CA SER A 62 21.32 -1.63 0.79
C SER A 62 20.25 -2.42 1.54
N ASP A 63 19.56 -3.34 0.88
CA ASP A 63 18.37 -4.05 1.41
C ASP A 63 17.25 -3.10 1.90
N LYS A 64 17.23 -1.87 1.35
CA LYS A 64 16.30 -0.82 1.78
C LYS A 64 15.20 -0.53 0.77
N ASP A 65 15.09 -1.29 -0.31
CA ASP A 65 14.12 -1.14 -1.42
C ASP A 65 13.81 0.33 -1.81
N ARG A 66 14.86 1.14 -1.98
CA ARG A 66 14.76 2.57 -2.30
C ARG A 66 14.85 2.89 -3.78
N GLY A 67 14.71 1.88 -4.60
CA GLY A 67 14.86 2.00 -6.05
C GLY A 67 13.74 2.75 -6.74
N GLN A 68 12.68 3.04 -6.06
CA GLN A 68 11.56 3.73 -6.64
C GLN A 68 11.42 5.10 -5.99
N HIS A 69 11.77 6.17 -6.71
CA HIS A 69 11.01 7.40 -6.61
C HIS A 69 9.63 7.10 -7.22
N LEU A 70 8.83 6.31 -6.51
CA LEU A 70 7.42 6.27 -6.76
C LEU A 70 6.90 7.63 -6.32
N ASN A 71 6.47 8.44 -7.27
CA ASN A 71 5.54 9.50 -6.94
C ASN A 71 4.27 8.76 -6.49
N TRP A 72 4.06 8.70 -5.19
CA TRP A 72 2.85 8.16 -4.64
C TRP A 72 1.75 9.20 -4.75
N ASP A 73 0.77 8.92 -5.56
CA ASP A 73 -0.49 9.65 -5.53
C ASP A 73 -1.42 8.93 -4.56
N THR A 74 -1.78 9.64 -3.49
CA THR A 74 -2.67 9.08 -2.47
C THR A 74 -4.11 9.32 -2.88
N VAL A 75 -4.86 8.25 -3.11
CA VAL A 75 -6.27 8.30 -3.52
C VAL A 75 -7.25 8.27 -2.34
N ILE A 76 -6.80 7.79 -1.18
CA ILE A 76 -7.53 7.85 0.09
C ILE A 76 -6.58 8.39 1.13
N ASN A 77 -6.88 9.58 1.65
CA ASN A 77 -6.02 10.27 2.61
C ASN A 77 -6.49 10.05 4.05
N TRP A 78 -5.57 10.23 4.98
CA TRP A 78 -5.90 10.39 6.38
C TRP A 78 -6.87 11.56 6.57
N GLY A 79 -7.97 11.30 7.26
CA GLY A 79 -9.01 12.30 7.47
C GLY A 79 -10.10 12.34 6.40
N ASP A 80 -9.99 11.55 5.34
CA ASP A 80 -11.07 11.47 4.34
C ASP A 80 -12.36 10.89 4.94
N VAL A 81 -13.48 11.32 4.37
CA VAL A 81 -14.81 10.88 4.78
C VAL A 81 -15.10 9.52 4.13
N GLY A 82 -15.29 8.50 4.97
CA GLY A 82 -15.77 7.20 4.56
C GLY A 82 -17.23 6.96 4.94
N ALA A 83 -17.90 6.07 4.20
CA ALA A 83 -19.11 5.44 4.68
C ALA A 83 -18.73 4.33 5.67
N TYR A 84 -19.45 4.23 6.78
CA TYR A 84 -19.15 3.20 7.76
C TYR A 84 -20.39 2.56 8.38
N TRP A 85 -20.23 1.29 8.74
CA TRP A 85 -21.19 0.49 9.47
C TRP A 85 -20.56 0.02 10.78
N ALA A 86 -21.01 0.55 11.89
CA ALA A 86 -20.55 0.19 13.23
C ALA A 86 -21.76 -0.20 14.09
N SER A 87 -22.23 -1.43 13.90
CA SER A 87 -23.45 -1.98 14.52
C SER A 87 -23.12 -3.37 15.08
N PRO A 88 -23.83 -3.82 16.14
CA PRO A 88 -23.69 -5.19 16.60
C PRO A 88 -24.13 -6.23 15.58
N ASN A 89 -24.93 -5.85 14.60
CA ASN A 89 -25.34 -6.72 13.50
C ASN A 89 -24.46 -6.51 12.28
N ALA A 90 -24.17 -7.60 11.55
CA ALA A 90 -23.44 -7.53 10.28
C ALA A 90 -24.15 -6.62 9.26
N PRO A 91 -23.39 -5.91 8.41
CA PRO A 91 -23.97 -5.25 7.23
C PRO A 91 -24.51 -6.30 6.23
N ASP A 92 -25.20 -5.83 5.21
CA ASP A 92 -25.57 -6.67 4.07
C ASP A 92 -24.36 -7.41 3.49
N SER A 93 -24.47 -8.66 3.12
CA SER A 93 -23.37 -9.49 2.63
C SER A 93 -22.71 -8.96 1.35
N ALA A 94 -23.43 -8.17 0.56
CA ALA A 94 -22.95 -7.51 -0.66
C ALA A 94 -22.17 -6.21 -0.37
N TRP A 95 -21.96 -5.82 0.88
CA TRP A 95 -21.34 -4.54 1.23
C TRP A 95 -19.96 -4.30 0.61
N ARG A 96 -19.28 -5.35 0.21
CA ARG A 96 -17.95 -5.28 -0.43
C ARG A 96 -18.03 -5.05 -1.92
N ASP A 97 -19.20 -5.24 -2.53
CA ASP A 97 -19.37 -5.15 -3.98
C ASP A 97 -19.21 -3.71 -4.47
N PHE A 98 -18.64 -3.56 -5.67
CA PHE A 98 -18.39 -2.26 -6.28
C PHE A 98 -19.68 -1.41 -6.41
N LEU A 99 -20.81 -2.02 -6.75
CA LEU A 99 -22.10 -1.34 -6.95
C LEU A 99 -22.97 -1.30 -5.69
N PHE A 100 -22.45 -1.64 -4.53
CA PHE A 100 -23.23 -1.60 -3.29
C PHE A 100 -23.65 -0.16 -2.96
N ASP A 101 -24.95 0.02 -2.69
CA ASP A 101 -25.50 1.30 -2.24
C ASP A 101 -25.29 1.48 -0.73
N ASP A 102 -24.34 2.30 -0.37
CA ASP A 102 -24.01 2.64 1.02
C ASP A 102 -24.63 3.97 1.50
N THR A 103 -25.64 4.51 0.79
CA THR A 103 -26.26 5.79 1.14
C THR A 103 -26.95 5.77 2.50
N SER A 104 -27.37 4.59 2.99
CA SER A 104 -27.95 4.38 4.31
C SER A 104 -26.92 4.27 5.44
N TRP A 105 -25.61 4.18 5.11
CA TRP A 105 -24.54 4.09 6.09
C TRP A 105 -24.21 5.45 6.69
N SER A 106 -23.69 5.46 7.90
CA SER A 106 -23.14 6.66 8.50
C SER A 106 -21.93 7.16 7.72
N ARG A 107 -21.67 8.48 7.80
CA ARG A 107 -20.47 9.10 7.20
C ARG A 107 -19.61 9.69 8.31
N GLY A 108 -18.31 9.55 8.18
CA GLY A 108 -17.36 10.11 9.16
C GLY A 108 -15.94 10.15 8.61
N ASN A 109 -15.14 11.00 9.23
CA ASN A 109 -13.73 11.14 8.89
C ASN A 109 -12.93 10.02 9.57
N SER A 110 -11.96 9.45 8.84
CA SER A 110 -10.93 8.61 9.45
C SER A 110 -10.00 9.44 10.36
N PRO A 111 -9.39 8.85 11.41
CA PRO A 111 -9.57 7.49 11.88
C PRO A 111 -10.87 7.25 12.65
N PHE A 112 -11.43 6.08 12.46
CA PHE A 112 -12.52 5.57 13.29
C PHE A 112 -11.92 4.89 14.51
N GLY A 113 -12.54 5.05 15.69
CA GLY A 113 -11.97 4.43 16.87
C GLY A 113 -12.87 4.46 18.10
N LYS A 114 -12.49 3.65 19.08
CA LYS A 114 -13.14 3.52 20.37
C LYS A 114 -12.11 3.75 21.48
N GLY A 115 -12.17 4.92 22.11
CA GLY A 115 -11.32 5.22 23.27
C GLY A 115 -9.92 5.79 22.97
N TYR A 116 -9.56 6.02 21.72
CA TYR A 116 -8.28 6.62 21.33
C TYR A 116 -8.37 8.14 21.16
N SER A 117 -7.32 8.84 21.59
CA SER A 117 -7.27 10.32 21.56
C SER A 117 -7.21 10.93 20.16
N HIS A 118 -6.73 10.17 19.18
CA HIS A 118 -6.59 10.57 17.77
C HIS A 118 -7.80 10.20 16.91
N THR A 119 -8.86 9.67 17.50
CA THR A 119 -10.10 9.32 16.81
C THR A 119 -10.81 10.56 16.28
N ALA A 120 -11.04 10.62 14.97
CA ALA A 120 -11.87 11.66 14.35
C ALA A 120 -13.35 11.30 14.40
N THR A 121 -13.69 10.03 14.22
CA THR A 121 -15.05 9.51 14.33
C THR A 121 -15.12 8.43 15.40
N ALA A 122 -15.79 8.73 16.52
CA ALA A 122 -15.97 7.77 17.60
C ALA A 122 -17.01 6.72 17.22
N ILE A 123 -16.67 5.46 17.45
CA ILE A 123 -17.58 4.32 17.28
C ILE A 123 -17.78 3.59 18.61
N SER A 124 -18.87 2.85 18.73
CA SER A 124 -19.18 2.05 19.93
C SER A 124 -19.06 0.54 19.71
N SER A 125 -18.93 0.12 18.47
CA SER A 125 -18.78 -1.29 18.08
C SER A 125 -17.32 -1.71 18.12
N ASP A 126 -17.06 -2.97 18.43
CA ASP A 126 -15.72 -3.56 18.36
C ASP A 126 -15.35 -3.98 16.91
N THR A 127 -16.34 -4.02 16.03
CA THR A 127 -16.16 -4.30 14.60
C THR A 127 -16.76 -3.18 13.77
N ILE A 128 -16.07 -2.81 12.70
CA ILE A 128 -16.50 -1.78 11.75
C ILE A 128 -16.29 -2.28 10.32
N ALA A 129 -17.22 -1.96 9.42
CA ALA A 129 -16.96 -1.95 7.99
C ALA A 129 -16.87 -0.49 7.53
N ALA A 130 -15.81 -0.15 6.82
CA ALA A 130 -15.62 1.17 6.23
C ALA A 130 -15.48 1.05 4.72
N ARG A 131 -16.07 1.99 3.98
CA ARG A 131 -16.02 2.06 2.52
C ARG A 131 -15.53 3.43 2.09
N TYR A 132 -14.63 3.42 1.14
CA TYR A 132 -14.13 4.61 0.46
C TYR A 132 -14.30 4.42 -1.05
N THR A 133 -14.58 5.49 -1.75
CA THR A 133 -14.63 5.52 -3.21
C THR A 133 -13.60 6.52 -3.71
N PHE A 134 -12.92 6.14 -4.78
CA PHE A 134 -11.99 7.00 -5.51
C PHE A 134 -12.18 6.77 -7.01
N SER A 135 -11.75 7.71 -7.82
CA SER A 135 -11.85 7.65 -9.27
C SER A 135 -10.46 7.64 -9.88
N LEU A 136 -10.30 6.81 -10.90
CA LEU A 136 -9.07 6.75 -11.72
C LEU A 136 -9.45 6.87 -13.18
N THR A 137 -8.67 7.63 -13.94
CA THR A 137 -8.72 7.63 -15.40
C THR A 137 -8.04 6.38 -15.97
N GLN A 138 -8.32 6.06 -17.23
CA GLN A 138 -7.61 4.96 -17.91
C GLN A 138 -6.10 5.21 -17.96
N LEU A 139 -5.67 6.46 -18.15
CA LEU A 139 -4.25 6.82 -18.20
C LEU A 139 -3.56 6.53 -16.87
N GLU A 140 -4.19 6.90 -15.74
CA GLU A 140 -3.65 6.61 -14.40
C GLU A 140 -3.57 5.10 -14.15
N ILE A 141 -4.58 4.32 -14.57
CA ILE A 141 -4.55 2.85 -14.45
C ILE A 141 -3.42 2.26 -15.30
N ASP A 142 -3.23 2.73 -16.52
CA ASP A 142 -2.19 2.24 -17.43
C ASP A 142 -0.78 2.57 -16.91
N ASP A 143 -0.63 3.69 -16.21
CA ASP A 143 0.65 4.13 -15.62
C ASP A 143 0.93 3.55 -14.25
N LEU A 144 -0.06 2.93 -13.60
CA LEU A 144 0.14 2.31 -12.28
C LEU A 144 1.17 1.19 -12.33
N ARG A 145 2.13 1.24 -11.40
CA ARG A 145 3.17 0.23 -11.25
C ARG A 145 3.04 -0.54 -9.95
N GLN A 146 2.50 0.11 -8.93
CA GLN A 146 2.31 -0.47 -7.62
C GLN A 146 1.12 0.17 -6.93
N VAL A 147 0.41 -0.60 -6.13
CA VAL A 147 -0.60 -0.12 -5.17
C VAL A 147 -0.14 -0.52 -3.78
N ARG A 148 -0.24 0.41 -2.85
CA ARG A 148 0.11 0.22 -1.45
C ARG A 148 -1.04 0.64 -0.56
N LEU A 149 -1.30 -0.15 0.47
CA LEU A 149 -2.21 0.19 1.55
C LEU A 149 -1.38 0.51 2.80
N ASP A 150 -1.43 1.76 3.25
CA ASP A 150 -0.94 2.17 4.55
C ASP A 150 -2.15 2.25 5.47
N ILE A 151 -2.21 1.39 6.46
CA ILE A 151 -3.36 1.30 7.36
C ILE A 151 -2.88 1.17 8.81
N ASP A 152 -3.42 2.02 9.66
CA ASP A 152 -3.29 1.89 11.11
C ASP A 152 -4.54 1.19 11.63
N TYR A 153 -4.34 0.11 12.36
CA TYR A 153 -5.44 -0.75 12.79
C TYR A 153 -5.21 -1.25 14.23
N ASP A 154 -6.28 -1.63 14.87
CA ASP A 154 -6.32 -2.21 16.20
C ASP A 154 -7.04 -3.53 16.11
N ASP A 155 -6.37 -4.46 16.45
CA ASP A 155 -6.05 -5.84 16.42
C ASP A 155 -5.94 -6.45 15.01
N GLY A 156 -6.86 -6.25 14.11
CA GLY A 156 -6.79 -6.87 12.80
C GLY A 156 -7.76 -6.30 11.77
N PHE A 157 -7.50 -6.57 10.48
CA PHE A 157 -8.35 -6.10 9.39
C PHE A 157 -8.35 -7.02 8.18
N VAL A 158 -9.35 -6.84 7.32
CA VAL A 158 -9.40 -7.39 5.96
C VAL A 158 -9.76 -6.26 5.00
N ALA A 159 -8.92 -6.00 4.02
CA ALA A 159 -9.15 -5.00 2.98
C ALA A 159 -9.61 -5.65 1.67
N TYR A 160 -10.57 -5.00 1.03
CA TYR A 160 -11.13 -5.42 -0.24
C TYR A 160 -11.02 -4.29 -1.26
N LEU A 161 -10.68 -4.62 -2.50
CA LEU A 161 -10.75 -3.71 -3.64
C LEU A 161 -11.80 -4.24 -4.62
N ASN A 162 -12.88 -3.49 -4.79
CA ASN A 162 -14.00 -3.85 -5.67
C ASN A 162 -14.51 -5.29 -5.45
N GLY A 163 -14.70 -5.67 -4.18
CA GLY A 163 -15.23 -6.97 -3.77
C GLY A 163 -14.19 -8.08 -3.62
N THR A 164 -12.97 -7.88 -4.07
CA THR A 164 -11.88 -8.86 -3.96
C THR A 164 -10.98 -8.54 -2.79
N GLU A 165 -10.71 -9.52 -1.93
CA GLU A 165 -9.74 -9.39 -0.85
C GLU A 165 -8.34 -9.12 -1.41
N VAL A 166 -7.69 -8.06 -0.92
CA VAL A 166 -6.35 -7.67 -1.37
C VAL A 166 -5.30 -7.75 -0.26
N VAL A 167 -5.68 -7.47 0.98
CA VAL A 167 -4.79 -7.51 2.14
C VAL A 167 -5.58 -7.99 3.35
N ARG A 168 -4.91 -8.72 4.22
CA ARG A 168 -5.43 -9.16 5.51
C ARG A 168 -4.31 -9.20 6.53
N ASP A 169 -4.61 -8.81 7.74
CA ASP A 169 -3.72 -9.03 8.87
C ASP A 169 -4.52 -9.35 10.15
N HIS A 170 -4.03 -10.28 10.94
CA HIS A 170 -4.57 -10.75 12.21
C HIS A 170 -6.05 -11.19 12.20
N VAL A 171 -6.65 -11.49 11.06
CA VAL A 171 -8.05 -12.00 10.98
C VAL A 171 -8.10 -13.27 10.15
N GLY A 172 -8.29 -14.41 10.77
CA GLY A 172 -8.47 -15.70 10.11
C GLY A 172 -7.39 -16.03 9.07
N VAL A 173 -7.77 -16.65 7.95
CA VAL A 173 -6.86 -17.01 6.84
C VAL A 173 -7.38 -16.42 5.53
N GLN A 174 -6.46 -16.13 4.60
CA GLN A 174 -6.80 -15.56 3.29
C GLN A 174 -7.84 -16.43 2.55
N GLY A 175 -8.82 -15.76 1.94
CA GLY A 175 -9.92 -16.40 1.23
C GLY A 175 -11.08 -16.88 2.12
N HIS A 176 -10.93 -16.83 3.44
CA HIS A 176 -12.04 -17.04 4.37
C HIS A 176 -12.80 -15.72 4.57
N ASN A 177 -14.11 -15.74 4.40
CA ASN A 177 -14.95 -14.59 4.74
C ASN A 177 -15.16 -14.57 6.27
N PRO A 178 -14.56 -13.59 6.98
CA PRO A 178 -14.74 -13.51 8.43
C PRO A 178 -16.21 -13.26 8.78
N THR A 179 -16.64 -13.83 9.88
CA THR A 179 -17.92 -13.48 10.47
C THR A 179 -17.86 -12.12 11.14
N TRP A 180 -18.98 -11.44 11.29
CA TRP A 180 -19.00 -10.09 11.89
C TRP A 180 -18.50 -10.05 13.35
N SER A 181 -18.60 -11.15 14.06
CA SER A 181 -18.14 -11.30 15.44
C SER A 181 -16.80 -12.05 15.56
N GLU A 182 -16.10 -12.26 14.45
CA GLU A 182 -14.81 -12.93 14.48
C GLU A 182 -13.77 -12.02 15.11
N SER A 183 -13.10 -12.54 16.13
CA SER A 183 -12.02 -11.82 16.80
C SER A 183 -10.71 -11.90 16.00
N ALA A 184 -9.86 -10.91 16.18
CA ALA A 184 -8.48 -10.99 15.71
C ALA A 184 -7.75 -12.20 16.27
N THR A 185 -6.79 -12.71 15.54
CA THR A 185 -5.99 -13.89 15.90
C THR A 185 -4.80 -13.55 16.78
N ASP A 186 -4.43 -12.27 16.85
CA ASP A 186 -3.34 -11.74 17.66
C ASP A 186 -3.64 -10.28 18.01
N ASN A 187 -2.92 -9.71 18.97
CA ASN A 187 -3.04 -8.32 19.37
C ASN A 187 -2.14 -7.44 18.48
N HIS A 188 -2.69 -6.30 18.08
CA HIS A 188 -1.97 -5.23 17.42
C HIS A 188 -2.55 -3.88 17.84
N ASP A 189 -1.75 -3.07 18.50
CA ASP A 189 -2.17 -1.72 18.86
C ASP A 189 -1.92 -0.74 17.71
N ALA A 190 -2.89 0.13 17.43
CA ALA A 190 -2.72 1.23 16.49
C ALA A 190 -1.51 2.11 16.87
N VAL A 191 -0.57 2.31 15.93
CA VAL A 191 0.74 2.90 16.22
C VAL A 191 0.78 4.42 16.13
N LEU A 192 -0.14 5.04 15.41
CA LEU A 192 -0.20 6.49 15.24
C LEU A 192 -0.47 7.23 16.55
N GLN A 193 -1.12 6.59 17.52
CA GLN A 193 -1.32 7.18 18.84
C GLN A 193 0.02 7.44 19.59
N TRP A 194 1.10 6.78 19.21
CA TRP A 194 2.46 6.98 19.73
C TRP A 194 3.41 7.64 18.73
N ASN A 195 2.88 8.32 17.71
CA ASN A 195 3.63 8.91 16.60
C ASN A 195 4.42 7.87 15.78
N GLY A 196 3.96 6.63 15.76
CA GLY A 196 4.50 5.58 14.89
C GLY A 196 4.07 5.75 13.44
N ALA A 197 4.77 5.15 12.51
CA ALA A 197 4.33 5.05 11.12
C ALA A 197 3.38 3.85 10.98
N PRO A 198 2.25 4.00 10.28
CA PRO A 198 1.34 2.88 10.06
C PRO A 198 2.02 1.76 9.27
N PRO A 199 1.65 0.51 9.52
CA PRO A 199 2.06 -0.60 8.68
C PRO A 199 1.68 -0.36 7.21
N ASN A 200 2.52 -0.85 6.30
CA ASN A 200 2.27 -0.74 4.87
C ASN A 200 2.22 -2.13 4.24
N PHE A 201 1.29 -2.30 3.32
CA PHE A 201 1.05 -3.56 2.64
C PHE A 201 1.06 -3.34 1.13
N ARG A 202 1.82 -4.15 0.42
CA ARG A 202 1.79 -4.17 -1.02
C ARG A 202 0.52 -4.89 -1.48
N VAL A 203 -0.21 -4.28 -2.41
CA VAL A 203 -1.37 -4.90 -3.05
C VAL A 203 -0.91 -5.57 -4.34
N ASP A 204 -0.90 -6.88 -4.36
CA ASP A 204 -0.58 -7.65 -5.56
C ASP A 204 -1.84 -7.84 -6.44
N SER A 205 -1.63 -8.04 -7.74
CA SER A 205 -2.71 -8.32 -8.72
C SER A 205 -3.79 -7.24 -8.83
N PHE A 206 -3.49 -5.99 -8.50
CA PHE A 206 -4.45 -4.89 -8.49
C PHE A 206 -5.00 -4.50 -9.88
N ALA A 207 -4.22 -4.70 -10.95
CA ALA A 207 -4.57 -4.19 -12.28
C ALA A 207 -5.90 -4.74 -12.80
N SER A 208 -6.22 -5.99 -12.53
CA SER A 208 -7.50 -6.61 -12.91
C SER A 208 -8.69 -6.17 -12.06
N LEU A 209 -8.44 -5.51 -10.93
CA LEU A 209 -9.45 -5.08 -9.96
C LEU A 209 -9.84 -3.62 -10.14
N LEU A 210 -8.97 -2.80 -10.77
CA LEU A 210 -9.22 -1.39 -11.00
C LEU A 210 -10.20 -1.19 -12.16
N ARG A 211 -10.96 -0.11 -12.07
CA ARG A 211 -11.94 0.31 -13.06
C ARG A 211 -11.87 1.81 -13.27
N VAL A 212 -12.13 2.25 -14.49
CA VAL A 212 -12.30 3.67 -14.80
C VAL A 212 -13.62 4.16 -14.21
N GLY A 213 -13.60 5.31 -13.53
CA GLY A 213 -14.79 5.93 -12.95
C GLY A 213 -14.48 6.92 -11.86
#